data_a1716d3054be74937ec1336b34132393
#
_entry.id   a1716d3054be74937ec1336b34132393
#
_cell.length_a   1.000
_cell.length_b   1.000
_cell.length_c   1.000
_cell.angle_alpha   90.00
_cell.angle_beta   90.00
_cell.angle_gamma   90.00
#
_symmetry.space_group_name_H-M   'P 1'
#
loop_
_entity.id
_entity.type
_entity.pdbx_description
1 polymer ?
#
loop_
_entity_poly.entity_id
_entity_poly.type
_entity_poly.pdbx_seq_one_letter_code
_entity_poly.pdbx_strand_id
1 'polypeptide(L)'
;MVIGSMLTATPLSAFMARQGRRAGFIIGTMGGAIGAAIGAYGLYTSSFLLFLIGALFSGIYMSAQGFYRFAAADTASDAFRPKAISWVMAGGLLSAVVGPQLVKLTAQSMVVPFLGTYLTVVALNFLGVFLFAGLKIPKPKPPAPGAAMGRSRMELIRTPRIAVSVIVATVSYALMNLVMTSSPLAVVGCWFETKDAANVV
;
A
#
# COMPACT_ATOMS: atom_id res chain seq x y z
N MET A 1 8.53 -3.95 -4.72
CA MET A 1 7.43 -3.51 -3.82
C MET A 1 7.07 -4.58 -2.77
N VAL A 2 6.69 -5.80 -3.17
CA VAL A 2 6.23 -6.85 -2.21
C VAL A 2 7.29 -7.18 -1.16
N ILE A 3 8.56 -7.38 -1.54
CA ILE A 3 9.67 -7.63 -0.61
C ILE A 3 9.82 -6.47 0.38
N GLY A 4 9.76 -5.23 -0.10
CA GLY A 4 9.80 -4.04 0.76
C GLY A 4 8.64 -4.00 1.76
N SER A 5 7.44 -4.38 1.32
CA SER A 5 6.27 -4.48 2.19
C SER A 5 6.43 -5.58 3.25
N MET A 6 6.95 -6.76 2.89
CA MET A 6 7.22 -7.84 3.85
C MET A 6 8.22 -7.44 4.94
N LEU A 7 9.29 -6.76 4.56
CA LEU A 7 10.32 -6.30 5.49
C LEU A 7 9.80 -5.21 6.44
N THR A 8 8.92 -4.33 5.94
CA THR A 8 8.47 -3.16 6.68
C THR A 8 7.16 -3.36 7.44
N ALA A 9 6.34 -4.34 7.09
CA ALA A 9 5.03 -4.58 7.72
C ALA A 9 5.12 -4.77 9.24
N THR A 10 6.06 -5.59 9.70
CA THR A 10 6.25 -5.87 11.14
C THR A 10 6.78 -4.66 11.91
N PRO A 11 7.91 -4.02 11.51
CA PRO A 11 8.42 -2.87 12.23
C PRO A 11 7.46 -1.67 12.16
N LEU A 12 6.77 -1.46 11.05
CA LEU A 12 5.78 -0.40 10.92
C LEU A 12 4.57 -0.64 11.83
N SER A 13 4.10 -1.88 11.94
CA SER A 13 3.02 -2.26 12.86
C SER A 13 3.42 -1.99 14.32
N ALA A 14 4.64 -2.38 14.73
CA ALA A 14 5.17 -2.13 16.07
C ALA A 14 5.33 -0.63 16.34
N PHE A 15 5.76 0.14 15.35
CA PHE A 15 5.85 1.60 15.43
C PHE A 15 4.46 2.24 15.60
N MET A 16 3.46 1.82 14.80
CA MET A 16 2.07 2.29 14.90
C MET A 16 1.46 1.98 16.27
N ALA A 17 1.80 0.84 16.87
CA ALA A 17 1.32 0.47 18.20
C ALA A 17 1.87 1.40 19.30
N ARG A 18 3.09 1.92 19.14
CA ARG A 18 3.75 2.80 20.13
C ARG A 18 3.45 4.28 19.90
N GLN A 19 3.61 4.76 18.67
CA GLN A 19 3.52 6.18 18.31
C GLN A 19 2.13 6.60 17.80
N GLY A 20 1.29 5.62 17.50
CA GLY A 20 -0.05 5.80 16.95
C GLY A 20 -0.10 5.65 15.42
N ARG A 21 -1.29 5.37 14.93
CA ARG A 21 -1.52 5.07 13.50
C ARG A 21 -1.21 6.26 12.58
N ARG A 22 -1.48 7.50 13.04
CA ARG A 22 -1.19 8.72 12.29
C ARG A 22 0.29 8.83 11.90
N ALA A 23 1.19 8.62 12.87
CA ALA A 23 2.63 8.67 12.62
C ALA A 23 3.08 7.60 11.63
N GLY A 24 2.52 6.39 11.74
CA GLY A 24 2.80 5.30 10.79
C GLY A 24 2.30 5.59 9.38
N PHE A 25 1.16 6.26 9.20
CA PHE A 25 0.66 6.65 7.88
C PHE A 25 1.51 7.75 7.24
N ILE A 26 1.98 8.72 8.03
CA ILE A 26 2.93 9.74 7.56
C ILE A 26 4.24 9.09 7.09
N ILE A 27 4.79 8.14 7.85
CA ILE A 27 6.00 7.40 7.44
C ILE A 27 5.73 6.59 6.18
N GLY A 28 4.55 5.95 6.09
CA GLY A 28 4.15 5.18 4.90
C GLY A 28 4.12 6.05 3.64
N THR A 29 3.44 7.20 3.71
CA THR A 29 3.34 8.13 2.58
C THR A 29 4.69 8.78 2.23
N MET A 30 5.51 9.12 3.23
CA MET A 30 6.88 9.58 2.98
C MET A 30 7.74 8.51 2.32
N GLY A 31 7.65 7.26 2.77
CA GLY A 31 8.32 6.13 2.13
C GLY A 31 7.88 5.93 0.68
N GLY A 32 6.58 6.11 0.41
CA GLY A 32 6.03 6.10 -0.95
C GLY A 32 6.56 7.25 -1.81
N ALA A 33 6.60 8.47 -1.28
CA ALA A 33 7.14 9.64 -1.98
C ALA A 33 8.63 9.46 -2.32
N ILE A 34 9.44 9.04 -1.35
CA ILE A 34 10.88 8.77 -1.54
C ILE A 34 11.06 7.66 -2.58
N GLY A 35 10.31 6.56 -2.46
CA GLY A 35 10.38 5.45 -3.40
C GLY A 35 10.02 5.86 -4.82
N ALA A 36 8.96 6.66 -4.98
CA ALA A 36 8.57 7.19 -6.27
C ALA A 36 9.59 8.18 -6.84
N ALA A 37 10.19 9.04 -6.01
CA ALA A 37 11.23 9.97 -6.43
C ALA A 37 12.49 9.25 -6.90
N ILE A 38 12.95 8.22 -6.16
CA ILE A 38 14.09 7.36 -6.57
C ILE A 38 13.75 6.62 -7.87
N GLY A 39 12.51 6.10 -8.00
CA GLY A 39 12.02 5.44 -9.21
C GLY A 39 12.00 6.40 -10.42
N ALA A 40 11.52 7.64 -10.23
CA ALA A 40 11.54 8.68 -11.25
C ALA A 40 12.98 9.00 -11.70
N TYR A 41 13.90 9.13 -10.76
CA TYR A 41 15.32 9.36 -11.06
C TYR A 41 15.95 8.16 -11.78
N GLY A 42 15.58 6.94 -11.37
CA GLY A 42 15.99 5.70 -12.05
C GLY A 42 15.52 5.64 -13.51
N LEU A 43 14.27 6.08 -13.79
CA LEU A 43 13.77 6.20 -15.16
C LEU A 43 14.51 7.26 -15.96
N TYR A 44 14.74 8.44 -15.38
CA TYR A 44 15.46 9.53 -16.01
C TYR A 44 16.90 9.15 -16.39
N THR A 45 17.59 8.42 -15.52
CA THR A 45 18.97 7.95 -15.74
C THR A 45 19.07 6.60 -16.45
N SER A 46 17.92 6.00 -16.83
CA SER A 46 17.84 4.65 -17.42
C SER A 46 18.52 3.58 -16.55
N SER A 47 18.55 3.78 -15.22
CA SER A 47 19.17 2.89 -14.26
C SER A 47 18.14 1.93 -13.64
N PHE A 48 18.19 0.68 -14.07
CA PHE A 48 17.30 -0.37 -13.55
C PHE A 48 17.50 -0.62 -12.04
N LEU A 49 18.73 -0.51 -11.55
CA LEU A 49 19.02 -0.70 -10.13
C LEU A 49 18.36 0.38 -9.26
N LEU A 50 18.45 1.66 -9.66
CA LEU A 50 17.77 2.75 -8.96
C LEU A 50 16.25 2.58 -8.98
N PHE A 51 15.69 2.13 -10.10
CA PHE A 51 14.29 1.81 -10.23
C PHE A 51 13.85 0.71 -9.24
N LEU A 52 14.64 -0.36 -9.10
CA LEU A 52 14.38 -1.43 -8.13
C LEU A 52 14.45 -0.94 -6.68
N ILE A 53 15.43 -0.08 -6.35
CA ILE A 53 15.54 0.53 -5.03
C ILE A 53 14.30 1.39 -4.75
N GLY A 54 13.87 2.21 -5.70
CA GLY A 54 12.63 2.98 -5.58
C GLY A 54 11.40 2.10 -5.33
N ALA A 55 11.28 0.99 -6.07
CA ALA A 55 10.22 0.01 -5.87
C ALA A 55 10.28 -0.67 -4.48
N LEU A 56 11.47 -0.89 -3.92
CA LEU A 56 11.63 -1.43 -2.56
C LEU A 56 11.07 -0.44 -1.52
N PHE A 57 11.45 0.84 -1.60
CA PHE A 57 10.97 1.90 -0.70
C PHE A 57 9.46 2.11 -0.81
N SER A 58 8.87 2.02 -2.00
CA SER A 58 7.42 2.07 -2.19
C SER A 58 6.69 0.95 -1.44
N GLY A 59 7.36 -0.14 -1.09
CA GLY A 59 6.85 -1.20 -0.23
C GLY A 59 6.46 -0.72 1.18
N ILE A 60 7.08 0.35 1.69
CA ILE A 60 6.73 0.96 2.99
C ILE A 60 5.30 1.50 2.93
N TYR A 61 4.96 2.23 1.86
CA TYR A 61 3.61 2.71 1.61
C TYR A 61 2.60 1.57 1.50
N MET A 62 2.95 0.53 0.74
CA MET A 62 2.11 -0.66 0.57
C MET A 62 1.79 -1.34 1.91
N SER A 63 2.75 -1.39 2.84
CA SER A 63 2.51 -1.87 4.20
C SER A 63 1.56 -0.98 4.98
N ALA A 64 1.73 0.34 4.91
CA ALA A 64 0.90 1.31 5.62
C ALA A 64 -0.55 1.28 5.15
N GLN A 65 -0.78 1.13 3.85
CA GLN A 65 -2.11 1.07 3.23
C GLN A 65 -2.96 -0.06 3.81
N GLY A 66 -2.38 -1.22 4.10
CA GLY A 66 -3.08 -2.35 4.71
C GLY A 66 -3.72 -2.03 6.07
N PHE A 67 -3.24 -0.99 6.76
CA PHE A 67 -3.75 -0.60 8.08
C PHE A 67 -4.88 0.44 8.04
N TYR A 68 -5.23 1.03 6.88
CA TYR A 68 -6.28 2.07 6.80
C TYR A 68 -7.63 1.57 7.30
N ARG A 69 -8.03 0.35 6.91
CA ARG A 69 -9.29 -0.27 7.36
C ARG A 69 -9.33 -0.50 8.88
N PHE A 70 -8.19 -0.83 9.49
CA PHE A 70 -8.11 -1.00 10.93
C PHE A 70 -8.16 0.35 11.66
N ALA A 71 -7.56 1.40 11.11
CA ALA A 71 -7.66 2.75 11.66
C ALA A 71 -9.11 3.25 11.62
N ALA A 72 -9.83 3.01 10.54
CA ALA A 72 -11.25 3.34 10.44
C ALA A 72 -12.10 2.59 11.47
N ALA A 73 -11.80 1.29 11.68
CA ALA A 73 -12.48 0.48 12.69
C ALA A 73 -12.21 0.95 14.12
N ASP A 74 -10.98 1.40 14.40
CA ASP A 74 -10.59 1.86 15.75
C ASP A 74 -11.16 3.23 16.11
N THR A 75 -11.46 4.07 15.10
CA THR A 75 -11.99 5.42 15.32
C THR A 75 -13.51 5.48 15.32
N ALA A 76 -14.17 4.46 14.79
CA ALA A 76 -15.61 4.38 14.69
C ALA A 76 -16.26 3.82 15.97
N SER A 77 -17.49 4.26 16.28
CA SER A 77 -18.33 3.60 17.29
C SER A 77 -18.66 2.17 16.88
N ASP A 78 -18.97 1.29 17.84
CA ASP A 78 -19.23 -0.14 17.57
C ASP A 78 -20.34 -0.35 16.53
N ALA A 79 -21.39 0.45 16.58
CA ALA A 79 -22.50 0.42 15.59
C ALA A 79 -22.07 0.91 14.19
N PHE A 80 -21.12 1.84 14.10
CA PHE A 80 -20.67 2.43 12.83
C PHE A 80 -19.46 1.72 12.24
N ARG A 81 -18.74 0.89 13.00
CA ARG A 81 -17.51 0.21 12.59
C ARG A 81 -17.61 -0.54 11.24
N PRO A 82 -18.67 -1.34 10.96
CA PRO A 82 -18.79 -2.00 9.66
C PRO A 82 -18.89 -0.99 8.50
N LYS A 83 -19.66 0.09 8.69
CA LYS A 83 -19.80 1.15 7.69
C LYS A 83 -18.51 1.89 7.45
N ALA A 84 -17.75 2.21 8.50
CA ALA A 84 -16.45 2.87 8.38
C ALA A 84 -15.45 2.04 7.55
N ILE A 85 -15.39 0.73 7.79
CA ILE A 85 -14.56 -0.19 6.98
C ILE A 85 -15.02 -0.18 5.52
N SER A 86 -16.35 -0.25 5.28
CA SER A 86 -16.92 -0.24 3.93
C SER A 86 -16.59 1.05 3.18
N TRP A 87 -16.61 2.21 3.83
CA TRP A 87 -16.22 3.49 3.22
C TRP A 87 -14.75 3.52 2.80
N VAL A 88 -13.85 2.97 3.62
CA VAL A 88 -12.43 2.87 3.26
C VAL A 88 -12.23 1.91 2.08
N MET A 89 -12.96 0.80 2.06
CA MET A 89 -12.91 -0.14 0.92
C MET A 89 -13.48 0.47 -0.36
N ALA A 90 -14.55 1.26 -0.26
CA ALA A 90 -15.12 2.01 -1.39
C ALA A 90 -14.10 3.04 -1.96
N GLY A 91 -13.34 3.71 -1.10
CA GLY A 91 -12.21 4.56 -1.53
C GLY A 91 -11.16 3.80 -2.32
N GLY A 92 -10.87 2.55 -1.94
CA GLY A 92 -10.01 1.65 -2.70
C GLY A 92 -10.57 1.34 -4.11
N LEU A 93 -11.86 1.06 -4.22
CA LEU A 93 -12.51 0.84 -5.52
C LEU A 93 -12.47 2.10 -6.40
N LEU A 94 -12.70 3.27 -5.81
CA LEU A 94 -12.59 4.54 -6.54
C LEU A 94 -11.18 4.75 -7.08
N SER A 95 -10.15 4.43 -6.29
CA SER A 95 -8.75 4.55 -6.73
C SER A 95 -8.40 3.56 -7.85
N ALA A 96 -9.04 2.40 -7.91
CA ALA A 96 -8.86 1.44 -8.99
C ALA A 96 -9.37 1.97 -10.36
N VAL A 97 -10.38 2.86 -10.33
CA VAL A 97 -10.86 3.56 -11.55
C VAL A 97 -9.99 4.76 -11.88
N VAL A 98 -9.69 5.60 -10.89
CA VAL A 98 -8.95 6.86 -11.07
C VAL A 98 -7.48 6.60 -11.42
N GLY A 99 -6.86 5.58 -10.81
CA GLY A 99 -5.44 5.26 -11.00
C GLY A 99 -5.05 5.04 -12.46
N PRO A 100 -5.67 4.12 -13.19
CA PRO A 100 -5.38 3.90 -14.62
C PRO A 100 -5.60 5.14 -15.48
N GLN A 101 -6.61 5.97 -15.18
CA GLN A 101 -6.86 7.21 -15.93
C GLN A 101 -5.73 8.23 -15.71
N LEU A 102 -5.24 8.36 -14.48
CA LEU A 102 -4.07 9.20 -14.20
C LEU A 102 -2.83 8.70 -14.93
N VAL A 103 -2.60 7.39 -14.97
CA VAL A 103 -1.49 6.81 -15.73
C VAL A 103 -1.61 7.14 -17.21
N LYS A 104 -2.78 6.99 -17.83
CA LYS A 104 -3.01 7.33 -19.24
C LYS A 104 -2.69 8.79 -19.55
N LEU A 105 -3.09 9.70 -18.66
CA LEU A 105 -2.86 11.15 -18.84
C LEU A 105 -1.38 11.52 -18.65
N THR A 106 -0.65 10.81 -17.81
CA THR A 106 0.68 11.19 -17.37
C THR A 106 1.81 10.35 -17.98
N ALA A 107 1.52 9.15 -18.50
CA ALA A 107 2.54 8.23 -18.99
C ALA A 107 3.39 8.78 -20.13
N GLN A 108 2.79 9.58 -21.00
CA GLN A 108 3.46 10.18 -22.17
C GLN A 108 3.53 11.72 -22.09
N SER A 109 3.31 12.30 -20.91
CA SER A 109 3.33 13.75 -20.73
C SER A 109 4.74 14.37 -20.75
N MET A 110 5.78 13.55 -20.71
CA MET A 110 7.18 13.96 -20.70
C MET A 110 8.00 13.19 -21.72
N VAL A 111 9.21 13.71 -22.03
CA VAL A 111 10.14 13.10 -22.98
C VAL A 111 10.51 11.66 -22.57
N VAL A 112 10.67 11.43 -21.28
CA VAL A 112 10.90 10.07 -20.74
C VAL A 112 9.56 9.45 -20.39
N PRO A 113 9.18 8.32 -21.02
CA PRO A 113 7.92 7.63 -20.72
C PRO A 113 7.78 7.29 -19.23
N PHE A 114 6.58 7.42 -18.69
CA PHE A 114 6.22 7.19 -17.28
C PHE A 114 6.87 8.12 -16.24
N LEU A 115 7.79 9.01 -16.61
CA LEU A 115 8.37 9.97 -15.67
C LEU A 115 7.30 10.87 -15.06
N GLY A 116 6.37 11.38 -15.88
CA GLY A 116 5.22 12.16 -15.42
C GLY A 116 4.34 11.40 -14.41
N THR A 117 4.14 10.12 -14.65
CA THR A 117 3.39 9.26 -13.71
C THR A 117 4.07 9.16 -12.35
N TYR A 118 5.39 8.93 -12.31
CA TYR A 118 6.13 8.85 -11.05
C TYR A 118 6.13 10.19 -10.30
N LEU A 119 6.26 11.32 -11.00
CA LEU A 119 6.16 12.64 -10.39
C LEU A 119 4.75 12.91 -9.83
N THR A 120 3.71 12.46 -10.53
CA THR A 120 2.33 12.52 -10.03
C THR A 120 2.16 11.69 -8.75
N VAL A 121 2.76 10.50 -8.68
CA VAL A 121 2.76 9.67 -7.47
C VAL A 121 3.49 10.38 -6.32
N VAL A 122 4.62 11.05 -6.58
CA VAL A 122 5.31 11.87 -5.58
C VAL A 122 4.38 12.96 -5.05
N ALA A 123 3.74 13.72 -5.93
CA ALA A 123 2.82 14.81 -5.55
C ALA A 123 1.63 14.29 -4.72
N LEU A 124 1.02 13.18 -5.13
CA LEU A 124 -0.08 12.55 -4.38
C LEU A 124 0.35 12.05 -3.00
N ASN A 125 1.56 11.51 -2.87
CA ASN A 125 2.07 11.11 -1.56
C ASN A 125 2.35 12.31 -0.66
N PHE A 126 2.89 13.42 -1.19
CA PHE A 126 3.04 14.66 -0.43
C PHE A 126 1.68 15.20 0.02
N LEU A 127 0.68 15.21 -0.86
CA LEU A 127 -0.69 15.57 -0.46
C LEU A 127 -1.21 14.65 0.65
N GLY A 128 -0.93 13.35 0.55
CA GLY A 128 -1.25 12.37 1.59
C GLY A 128 -0.60 12.68 2.94
N VAL A 129 0.66 13.14 2.96
CA VAL A 129 1.33 13.58 4.20
C VAL A 129 0.56 14.71 4.88
N PHE A 130 0.16 15.75 4.12
CA PHE A 130 -0.62 16.88 4.66
C PHE A 130 -2.00 16.42 5.15
N LEU A 131 -2.68 15.56 4.41
CA LEU A 131 -3.97 14.99 4.83
C LEU A 131 -3.84 14.23 6.15
N PHE A 132 -2.86 13.32 6.27
CA PHE A 132 -2.65 12.57 7.52
C PHE A 132 -2.14 13.46 8.65
N ALA A 133 -1.39 14.52 8.36
CA ALA A 133 -0.99 15.49 9.34
C ALA A 133 -2.16 16.31 9.91
N GLY A 134 -3.23 16.51 9.13
CA GLY A 134 -4.47 17.16 9.56
C GLY A 134 -5.42 16.24 10.34
N LEU A 135 -5.33 14.92 10.14
CA LEU A 135 -6.25 13.96 10.76
C LEU A 135 -5.96 13.73 12.24
N LYS A 136 -7.00 13.81 13.06
CA LYS A 136 -6.94 13.47 14.49
C LYS A 136 -7.30 12.00 14.68
N ILE A 137 -6.31 11.12 14.59
CA ILE A 137 -6.50 9.68 14.86
C ILE A 137 -6.09 9.42 16.31
N PRO A 138 -6.98 8.89 17.17
CA PRO A 138 -6.65 8.59 18.56
C PRO A 138 -5.51 7.58 18.65
N LYS A 139 -4.64 7.77 19.64
CA LYS A 139 -3.58 6.80 19.91
C LYS A 139 -4.19 5.50 20.45
N PRO A 140 -3.61 4.34 20.11
CA PRO A 140 -4.03 3.08 20.71
C PRO A 140 -3.97 3.17 22.24
N LYS A 141 -5.01 2.69 22.91
CA LYS A 141 -4.99 2.60 24.38
C LYS A 141 -3.90 1.61 24.81
N PRO A 142 -3.07 1.97 25.81
CA PRO A 142 -2.14 1.00 26.37
C PRO A 142 -2.89 -0.25 26.85
N PRO A 143 -2.29 -1.44 26.77
CA PRO A 143 -2.86 -2.63 27.39
C PRO A 143 -3.19 -2.36 28.84
N ALA A 144 -4.35 -2.83 29.31
CA ALA A 144 -4.72 -2.69 30.71
C ALA A 144 -3.64 -3.36 31.61
N PRO A 145 -3.33 -2.79 32.79
CA PRO A 145 -2.43 -3.45 33.74
C PRO A 145 -2.96 -4.86 34.08
N GLY A 146 -2.16 -5.90 33.85
CA GLY A 146 -2.57 -7.28 34.00
C GLY A 146 -3.21 -7.94 32.77
N ALA A 147 -3.32 -7.24 31.63
CA ALA A 147 -3.67 -7.90 30.38
C ALA A 147 -2.62 -8.99 30.07
N ALA A 148 -3.09 -10.22 29.84
CA ALA A 148 -2.21 -11.33 29.47
C ALA A 148 -1.32 -10.90 28.31
N MET A 149 -0.01 -11.11 28.46
CA MET A 149 0.95 -10.87 27.39
C MET A 149 0.46 -11.58 26.13
N GLY A 150 0.28 -10.85 25.04
CA GLY A 150 -0.28 -11.40 23.81
C GLY A 150 0.43 -12.71 23.43
N ARG A 151 -0.33 -13.67 22.92
CA ARG A 151 0.20 -14.97 22.52
C ARG A 151 1.41 -14.82 21.60
N SER A 152 2.41 -15.67 21.79
CA SER A 152 3.60 -15.72 20.92
C SER A 152 3.18 -15.95 19.47
N ARG A 153 3.90 -15.35 18.51
CA ARG A 153 3.64 -15.56 17.08
C ARG A 153 3.66 -17.04 16.70
N MET A 154 4.56 -17.82 17.32
CA MET A 154 4.66 -19.26 17.07
C MET A 154 3.42 -20.02 17.60
N GLU A 155 2.89 -19.62 18.75
CA GLU A 155 1.66 -20.19 19.31
C GLU A 155 0.44 -19.86 18.44
N LEU A 156 0.37 -18.64 17.90
CA LEU A 156 -0.70 -18.24 16.96
C LEU A 156 -0.67 -19.08 15.69
N ILE A 157 0.51 -19.26 15.07
CA ILE A 157 0.66 -20.06 13.85
C ILE A 157 0.34 -21.54 14.09
N ARG A 158 0.62 -22.06 15.27
CA ARG A 158 0.27 -23.45 15.66
C ARG A 158 -1.23 -23.65 15.87
N THR A 159 -2.01 -22.58 16.00
CA THR A 159 -3.47 -22.68 16.09
C THR A 159 -4.05 -23.02 14.72
N PRO A 160 -4.70 -24.19 14.49
CA PRO A 160 -5.08 -24.66 13.15
C PRO A 160 -5.95 -23.66 12.38
N ARG A 161 -6.88 -22.97 13.05
CA ARG A 161 -7.75 -21.96 12.44
C ARG A 161 -6.96 -20.77 11.89
N ILE A 162 -5.94 -20.33 12.64
CA ILE A 162 -5.08 -19.21 12.23
C ILE A 162 -4.15 -19.65 11.12
N ALA A 163 -3.57 -20.85 11.21
CA ALA A 163 -2.70 -21.40 10.17
C ALA A 163 -3.44 -21.52 8.82
N VAL A 164 -4.65 -22.09 8.82
CA VAL A 164 -5.48 -22.19 7.61
C VAL A 164 -5.80 -20.81 7.04
N SER A 165 -6.19 -19.85 7.89
CA SER A 165 -6.49 -18.49 7.46
C SER A 165 -5.27 -17.80 6.82
N VAL A 166 -4.08 -17.99 7.38
CA VAL A 166 -2.82 -17.44 6.84
C VAL A 166 -2.50 -18.08 5.49
N ILE A 167 -2.60 -19.41 5.37
CA ILE A 167 -2.34 -20.12 4.11
C ILE A 167 -3.31 -19.65 3.03
N VAL A 168 -4.62 -19.65 3.32
CA VAL A 168 -5.64 -19.22 2.35
C VAL A 168 -5.42 -17.77 1.92
N ALA A 169 -5.17 -16.86 2.86
CA ALA A 169 -4.90 -15.47 2.55
C ALA A 169 -3.64 -15.31 1.68
N THR A 170 -2.57 -16.04 2.00
CA THR A 170 -1.31 -16.01 1.24
C THR A 170 -1.50 -16.52 -0.19
N VAL A 171 -2.17 -17.66 -0.36
CA VAL A 171 -2.43 -18.23 -1.69
C VAL A 171 -3.34 -17.31 -2.51
N SER A 172 -4.43 -16.81 -1.93
CA SER A 172 -5.35 -15.89 -2.60
C SER A 172 -4.64 -14.61 -3.05
N TYR A 173 -3.81 -14.04 -2.18
CA TYR A 173 -3.05 -12.83 -2.51
C TYR A 173 -1.97 -13.08 -3.57
N ALA A 174 -1.31 -14.24 -3.53
CA ALA A 174 -0.34 -14.65 -4.54
C ALA A 174 -1.00 -14.81 -5.92
N LEU A 175 -2.14 -15.50 -5.99
CA LEU A 175 -2.91 -15.65 -7.22
C LEU A 175 -3.41 -14.32 -7.77
N MET A 176 -3.94 -13.44 -6.92
CA MET A 176 -4.35 -12.09 -7.30
C MET A 176 -3.18 -11.31 -7.90
N ASN A 177 -2.02 -11.30 -7.26
CA ASN A 177 -0.84 -10.63 -7.77
C ASN A 177 -0.34 -11.22 -9.09
N LEU A 178 -0.38 -12.53 -9.23
CA LEU A 178 0.00 -13.21 -10.47
C LEU A 178 -0.89 -12.74 -11.63
N VAL A 179 -2.21 -12.75 -11.45
CA VAL A 179 -3.15 -12.28 -12.47
C VAL A 179 -2.93 -10.80 -12.78
N MET A 180 -2.86 -9.95 -11.77
CA MET A 180 -2.66 -8.50 -11.97
C MET A 180 -1.33 -8.15 -12.66
N THR A 181 -0.29 -8.94 -12.42
CA THR A 181 1.02 -8.70 -13.05
C THR A 181 1.10 -9.27 -14.46
N SER A 182 0.47 -10.43 -14.71
CA SER A 182 0.53 -11.09 -16.00
C SER A 182 -0.45 -10.52 -17.03
N SER A 183 -1.60 -9.97 -16.58
CA SER A 183 -2.62 -9.44 -17.50
C SER A 183 -2.11 -8.29 -18.39
N PRO A 184 -1.42 -7.26 -17.90
CA PRO A 184 -0.85 -6.21 -18.75
C PRO A 184 0.20 -6.75 -19.73
N LEU A 185 1.01 -7.71 -19.30
CA LEU A 185 2.02 -8.36 -20.17
C LEU A 185 1.37 -9.17 -21.28
N ALA A 186 0.28 -9.89 -20.97
CA ALA A 186 -0.47 -10.64 -21.97
C ALA A 186 -1.11 -9.72 -23.01
N VAL A 187 -1.69 -8.59 -22.59
CA VAL A 187 -2.28 -7.60 -23.51
C VAL A 187 -1.24 -7.05 -24.48
N VAL A 188 -0.08 -6.65 -24.00
CA VAL A 188 1.03 -6.18 -24.83
C VAL A 188 1.56 -7.31 -25.73
N GLY A 189 1.65 -8.53 -25.21
CA GLY A 189 2.05 -9.71 -25.98
C GLY A 189 1.08 -10.11 -27.11
N CYS A 190 -0.21 -9.70 -26.98
CA CYS A 190 -1.23 -9.89 -28.02
C CYS A 190 -1.33 -8.72 -29.02
N TRP A 191 -0.28 -7.91 -29.15
CA TRP A 191 -0.18 -6.79 -30.12
C TRP A 191 -1.12 -5.59 -29.84
N PHE A 192 -1.65 -5.47 -28.62
CA PHE A 192 -2.37 -4.27 -28.19
C PHE A 192 -1.38 -3.18 -27.73
N GLU A 193 -1.80 -1.92 -27.82
CA GLU A 193 -0.96 -0.82 -27.38
C GLU A 193 -0.83 -0.80 -25.84
N THR A 194 0.30 -0.27 -25.34
CA THR A 194 0.56 -0.17 -23.87
C THR A 194 -0.49 0.64 -23.12
N LYS A 195 -1.18 1.57 -23.80
CA LYS A 195 -2.31 2.33 -23.23
C LYS A 195 -3.52 1.43 -22.96
N ASP A 196 -3.72 0.37 -23.73
CA ASP A 196 -4.84 -0.56 -23.56
C ASP A 196 -4.60 -1.51 -22.37
N ALA A 197 -3.35 -1.82 -22.06
CA ALA A 197 -2.98 -2.60 -20.88
C ALA A 197 -3.44 -1.94 -19.57
N ALA A 198 -3.53 -0.61 -19.53
CA ALA A 198 -4.03 0.12 -18.36
C ALA A 198 -5.56 -0.01 -18.13
N ASN A 199 -6.31 -0.57 -19.09
CA ASN A 199 -7.75 -0.82 -18.95
C ASN A 199 -8.07 -2.21 -18.40
N VAL A 200 -7.09 -3.11 -18.34
CA VAL A 200 -7.29 -4.53 -17.99
C VAL A 200 -6.96 -4.80 -16.52
N VAL A 201 -6.33 -3.86 -15.82
CA VAL A 201 -5.98 -3.90 -14.40
C VAL A 201 -6.96 -3.05 -13.60
#